data_663e0b3d2eab46b45a1f00ff29aab8b3
#
_entry.id   663e0b3d2eab46b45a1f00ff29aab8b3
#
_cell.length_a   1.000
_cell.length_b   1.000
_cell.length_c   1.000
_cell.angle_alpha   90.00
_cell.angle_beta   90.00
_cell.angle_gamma   90.00
#
_symmetry.space_group_name_H-M   'P 1'
#
loop_
_entity.id
_entity.type
_entity.pdbx_description
1 polymer ?
#
loop_
_entity_poly.entity_id
_entity_poly.type
_entity_poly.pdbx_seq_one_letter_code
_entity_poly.pdbx_strand_id
1 'polypeptide(L)'
;MALLDLTPRPPAAPTLAQHPVIVIGAGPIGLAAAANLLERDIDVVIVEAGPSAGASIRAWGHTRLFSPWEFLVDPASRRLLEAAGWEHPKPTFVPTGDELVTQYLEPLAALPQISSRLLTATTVVGVTKRGMDRTRSIGRASTPYVVRMRTADGSENELLARAVIDASGTYLTPNPLGANGLEPLGFATVADRVLTALPDVVGVDRARLAGRHVTVVGAGHSAANTLIALGRLQRDEPATTISWLIRSASAQRITSSDDDGLAGRALLGSRVDRLVAAGTVQLVDEFEIGGARLDDNGNGNGVVLTGTRNGEPAEHTTDVVVSATGFRPDLGILRELRLELDDVVEAPRRLAPLIDPDHHSCGTVAPPGVRELPHPDAAVLIV
;
A
#
# COMPACT_ATOMS: atom_id res chain seq x y z
N MET A 1 -34.44 56.41 -23.33
CA MET A 1 -34.34 56.06 -21.93
C MET A 1 -34.06 54.54 -21.89
N ALA A 2 -32.83 54.13 -21.66
CA ALA A 2 -32.52 52.73 -21.52
C ALA A 2 -32.93 52.28 -20.11
N LEU A 3 -33.79 51.28 -20.01
CA LEU A 3 -34.16 50.64 -18.75
C LEU A 3 -32.90 49.93 -18.19
N LEU A 4 -32.43 50.42 -17.06
CA LEU A 4 -31.39 49.71 -16.28
C LEU A 4 -31.97 48.35 -15.81
N ASP A 5 -31.36 47.28 -16.30
CA ASP A 5 -31.67 45.93 -15.82
C ASP A 5 -31.07 45.76 -14.40
N LEU A 6 -31.94 45.89 -13.41
CA LEU A 6 -31.62 45.75 -11.99
C LEU A 6 -31.76 44.31 -11.46
N THR A 7 -31.84 43.31 -12.34
CA THR A 7 -31.84 41.93 -11.92
C THR A 7 -30.51 41.58 -11.21
N PRO A 8 -30.53 41.15 -9.96
CA PRO A 8 -29.31 40.73 -9.30
C PRO A 8 -28.66 39.59 -10.09
N ARG A 9 -27.48 39.83 -10.64
CA ARG A 9 -26.72 38.75 -11.29
C ARG A 9 -26.39 37.73 -10.21
N PRO A 10 -26.80 36.46 -10.36
CA PRO A 10 -26.34 35.45 -9.42
C PRO A 10 -24.84 35.50 -9.34
N PRO A 11 -24.20 35.31 -8.15
CA PRO A 11 -22.76 35.29 -8.03
C PRO A 11 -22.22 34.29 -9.05
N ALA A 12 -21.18 34.70 -9.77
CA ALA A 12 -20.53 33.83 -10.75
C ALA A 12 -20.17 32.51 -10.06
N ALA A 13 -20.57 31.39 -10.65
CA ALA A 13 -20.20 30.08 -10.11
C ALA A 13 -18.65 30.05 -9.96
N PRO A 14 -18.11 29.55 -8.83
CA PRO A 14 -16.67 29.46 -8.64
C PRO A 14 -16.03 28.80 -9.85
N THR A 15 -15.01 29.42 -10.40
CA THR A 15 -14.24 28.79 -11.48
C THR A 15 -13.57 27.54 -10.94
N LEU A 16 -13.34 26.53 -11.78
CA LEU A 16 -12.67 25.28 -11.38
C LEU A 16 -11.34 25.56 -10.65
N ALA A 17 -10.63 26.61 -11.06
CA ALA A 17 -9.36 27.03 -10.46
C ALA A 17 -9.46 27.47 -8.98
N GLN A 18 -10.63 27.80 -8.48
CA GLN A 18 -10.84 28.23 -7.08
C GLN A 18 -10.98 27.06 -6.11
N HIS A 19 -11.10 25.83 -6.60
CA HIS A 19 -11.14 24.64 -5.74
C HIS A 19 -9.71 24.09 -5.52
N PRO A 20 -9.42 23.49 -4.34
CA PRO A 20 -8.14 22.86 -4.07
C PRO A 20 -7.91 21.62 -4.94
N VAL A 21 -6.68 21.15 -4.98
CA VAL A 21 -6.34 19.78 -5.34
C VAL A 21 -6.54 18.92 -4.08
N ILE A 22 -7.23 17.78 -4.21
CA ILE A 22 -7.34 16.83 -3.10
C ILE A 22 -6.36 15.70 -3.34
N VAL A 23 -5.51 15.45 -2.33
CA VAL A 23 -4.58 14.33 -2.27
C VAL A 23 -5.13 13.30 -1.29
N ILE A 24 -5.31 12.07 -1.75
CA ILE A 24 -5.80 10.95 -0.93
C ILE A 24 -4.59 10.17 -0.41
N GLY A 25 -4.42 10.15 0.90
CA GLY A 25 -3.29 9.53 1.60
C GLY A 25 -2.19 10.53 1.97
N ALA A 26 -1.70 10.42 3.21
CA ALA A 26 -0.56 11.18 3.75
C ALA A 26 0.67 10.28 3.95
N GLY A 27 0.90 9.36 3.02
CA GLY A 27 2.15 8.63 2.89
C GLY A 27 3.23 9.46 2.20
N PRO A 28 4.40 8.86 1.88
CA PRO A 28 5.52 9.56 1.25
C PRO A 28 5.11 10.29 -0.04
N ILE A 29 4.34 9.62 -0.89
CA ILE A 29 3.94 10.18 -2.21
C ILE A 29 2.90 11.30 -2.04
N GLY A 30 1.92 11.11 -1.16
CA GLY A 30 0.90 12.14 -0.92
C GLY A 30 1.47 13.41 -0.31
N LEU A 31 2.38 13.30 0.66
CA LEU A 31 3.06 14.45 1.23
C LEU A 31 4.01 15.13 0.24
N ALA A 32 4.73 14.35 -0.58
CA ALA A 32 5.55 14.88 -1.67
C ALA A 32 4.69 15.64 -2.71
N ALA A 33 3.54 15.09 -3.10
CA ALA A 33 2.60 15.75 -3.99
C ALA A 33 2.13 17.09 -3.40
N ALA A 34 1.76 17.11 -2.11
CA ALA A 34 1.35 18.33 -1.42
C ALA A 34 2.46 19.38 -1.37
N ALA A 35 3.69 18.99 -1.04
CA ALA A 35 4.86 19.89 -1.05
C ALA A 35 5.09 20.51 -2.43
N ASN A 36 5.04 19.68 -3.48
CA ASN A 36 5.20 20.14 -4.86
C ASN A 36 4.08 21.07 -5.33
N LEU A 37 2.84 20.87 -4.87
CA LEU A 37 1.70 21.76 -5.15
C LEU A 37 1.87 23.10 -4.46
N LEU A 38 2.27 23.11 -3.19
CA LEU A 38 2.49 24.34 -2.41
C LEU A 38 3.61 25.20 -2.97
N GLU A 39 4.71 24.62 -3.46
CA GLU A 39 5.78 25.37 -4.15
C GLU A 39 5.32 26.08 -5.43
N ARG A 40 4.17 25.69 -5.98
CA ARG A 40 3.55 26.26 -7.18
C ARG A 40 2.34 27.13 -6.88
N ASP A 41 2.16 27.53 -5.61
CA ASP A 41 1.00 28.27 -5.13
C ASP A 41 -0.34 27.61 -5.48
N ILE A 42 -0.36 26.28 -5.48
CA ILE A 42 -1.56 25.48 -5.74
C ILE A 42 -2.14 25.05 -4.39
N ASP A 43 -3.37 25.46 -4.13
CA ASP A 43 -4.07 25.07 -2.91
C ASP A 43 -4.36 23.56 -2.90
N VAL A 44 -4.12 22.92 -1.74
CA VAL A 44 -4.21 21.48 -1.57
C VAL A 44 -4.89 21.12 -0.25
N VAL A 45 -5.66 20.04 -0.24
CA VAL A 45 -6.16 19.37 0.97
C VAL A 45 -5.71 17.92 0.90
N ILE A 46 -5.12 17.44 2.00
CA ILE A 46 -4.65 16.05 2.14
C ILE A 46 -5.64 15.32 3.04
N VAL A 47 -6.12 14.16 2.60
CA VAL A 47 -7.06 13.34 3.36
C VAL A 47 -6.39 12.01 3.71
N GLU A 48 -6.22 11.75 5.00
CA GLU A 48 -5.55 10.55 5.53
C GLU A 48 -6.53 9.73 6.38
N ALA A 49 -6.67 8.45 6.02
CA ALA A 49 -7.55 7.53 6.73
C ALA A 49 -7.04 7.20 8.14
N GLY A 50 -5.74 7.14 8.31
CA GLY A 50 -5.09 6.86 9.59
C GLY A 50 -5.10 8.06 10.54
N PRO A 51 -4.74 7.84 11.81
CA PRO A 51 -4.72 8.90 12.84
C PRO A 51 -3.57 9.91 12.65
N SER A 52 -2.59 9.59 11.82
CA SER A 52 -1.43 10.42 11.52
C SER A 52 -0.87 10.14 10.14
N ALA A 53 0.00 11.04 9.65
CA ALA A 53 0.76 10.79 8.43
C ALA A 53 1.61 9.51 8.56
N GLY A 54 1.72 8.75 7.46
CA GLY A 54 2.49 7.51 7.42
C GLY A 54 1.89 6.34 8.22
N ALA A 55 0.60 6.38 8.59
CA ALA A 55 -0.04 5.36 9.42
C ALA A 55 0.14 3.94 8.89
N SER A 56 0.00 3.71 7.58
CA SER A 56 0.22 2.40 6.98
C SER A 56 1.67 1.91 7.12
N ILE A 57 2.66 2.82 7.09
CA ILE A 57 4.08 2.48 7.25
C ILE A 57 4.36 2.08 8.70
N ARG A 58 3.73 2.72 9.67
CA ARG A 58 3.88 2.36 11.10
C ARG A 58 3.45 0.94 11.38
N ALA A 59 2.49 0.39 10.65
CA ALA A 59 2.04 -0.98 10.83
C ALA A 59 3.15 -2.03 10.57
N TRP A 60 4.16 -1.67 9.76
CA TRP A 60 5.36 -2.47 9.51
C TRP A 60 6.66 -1.70 9.81
N GLY A 61 6.57 -0.74 10.71
CA GLY A 61 7.62 0.21 11.07
C GLY A 61 8.94 -0.41 11.51
N HIS A 62 8.91 -1.59 12.13
CA HIS A 62 10.09 -2.37 12.52
C HIS A 62 10.90 -2.89 11.32
N THR A 63 10.31 -2.94 10.13
CA THR A 63 10.96 -3.49 8.93
C THR A 63 11.90 -2.46 8.32
N ARG A 64 13.14 -2.90 7.99
CA ARG A 64 14.12 -2.07 7.29
C ARG A 64 13.80 -2.00 5.80
N LEU A 65 13.86 -0.79 5.24
CA LEU A 65 13.68 -0.55 3.81
C LEU A 65 14.85 -1.14 2.99
N PHE A 66 14.75 -1.04 1.68
CA PHE A 66 15.84 -1.40 0.76
C PHE A 66 16.61 -0.18 0.28
N SER A 67 15.93 0.97 0.21
CA SER A 67 16.51 2.22 -0.31
C SER A 67 17.10 3.06 0.81
N PRO A 68 18.28 3.63 0.63
CA PRO A 68 18.85 4.61 1.54
C PRO A 68 18.12 5.96 1.44
N TRP A 69 18.35 6.83 2.43
CA TRP A 69 17.67 8.12 2.56
C TRP A 69 17.75 9.02 1.32
N GLU A 70 18.84 8.96 0.59
CA GLU A 70 19.02 9.78 -0.65
C GLU A 70 17.93 9.55 -1.71
N PHE A 71 17.28 8.37 -1.70
CA PHE A 71 16.18 8.03 -2.62
C PHE A 71 14.79 8.17 -2.01
N LEU A 72 14.68 8.48 -0.71
CA LEU A 72 13.41 8.47 0.02
C LEU A 72 12.82 9.87 0.23
N VAL A 73 13.65 10.91 0.16
CA VAL A 73 13.25 12.29 0.45
C VAL A 73 12.99 13.04 -0.85
N ASP A 74 11.74 13.46 -1.05
CA ASP A 74 11.35 14.30 -2.20
C ASP A 74 12.04 15.67 -2.14
N PRO A 75 12.53 16.22 -3.28
CA PRO A 75 13.24 17.49 -3.30
C PRO A 75 12.41 18.70 -2.83
N ALA A 76 11.10 18.78 -3.12
CA ALA A 76 10.25 19.87 -2.65
C ALA A 76 9.99 19.75 -1.15
N SER A 77 9.70 18.54 -0.67
CA SER A 77 9.57 18.23 0.75
C SER A 77 10.84 18.58 1.54
N ARG A 78 12.00 18.25 0.98
CA ARG A 78 13.31 18.59 1.55
C ARG A 78 13.48 20.10 1.72
N ARG A 79 13.19 20.90 0.68
CA ARG A 79 13.31 22.35 0.75
C ARG A 79 12.41 22.96 1.83
N LEU A 80 11.15 22.48 1.93
CA LEU A 80 10.22 22.93 2.98
C LEU A 80 10.74 22.62 4.39
N LEU A 81 11.27 21.42 4.56
CA LEU A 81 11.81 20.97 5.85
C LEU A 81 13.09 21.71 6.24
N GLU A 82 14.04 21.86 5.32
CA GLU A 82 15.31 22.58 5.55
C GLU A 82 15.04 24.05 5.88
N ALA A 83 14.04 24.69 5.26
CA ALA A 83 13.62 26.05 5.59
C ALA A 83 13.07 26.17 7.03
N ALA A 84 12.62 25.07 7.62
CA ALA A 84 12.17 24.99 9.01
C ALA A 84 13.28 24.48 9.98
N GLY A 85 14.51 24.31 9.50
CA GLY A 85 15.65 23.87 10.31
C GLY A 85 15.80 22.35 10.45
N TRP A 86 15.11 21.55 9.62
CA TRP A 86 15.30 20.11 9.59
C TRP A 86 16.64 19.74 8.94
N GLU A 87 17.32 18.76 9.53
CA GLU A 87 18.56 18.21 8.99
C GLU A 87 18.30 16.88 8.29
N HIS A 88 18.81 16.76 7.07
CA HIS A 88 18.70 15.53 6.29
C HIS A 88 19.46 14.38 6.98
N PRO A 89 18.82 13.23 7.25
CA PRO A 89 19.51 12.06 7.77
C PRO A 89 20.67 11.63 6.87
N LYS A 90 21.59 10.80 7.40
CA LYS A 90 22.74 10.34 6.62
C LYS A 90 22.29 9.69 5.29
N PRO A 91 22.65 10.26 4.12
CA PRO A 91 22.10 9.87 2.82
C PRO A 91 22.23 8.37 2.51
N THR A 92 23.36 7.76 2.88
CA THR A 92 23.66 6.36 2.59
C THR A 92 23.07 5.36 3.59
N PHE A 93 22.42 5.84 4.66
CA PHE A 93 21.80 4.96 5.66
C PHE A 93 20.43 4.48 5.17
N VAL A 94 20.16 3.19 5.36
CA VAL A 94 18.86 2.58 5.01
C VAL A 94 17.99 2.55 6.26
N PRO A 95 16.91 3.35 6.32
CA PRO A 95 16.04 3.42 7.50
C PRO A 95 15.12 2.22 7.66
N THR A 96 14.53 2.11 8.84
CA THR A 96 13.29 1.33 9.06
C THR A 96 12.06 2.15 8.67
N GLY A 97 10.88 1.51 8.61
CA GLY A 97 9.63 2.23 8.40
C GLY A 97 9.36 3.27 9.49
N ASP A 98 9.64 2.95 10.76
CA ASP A 98 9.48 3.89 11.86
C ASP A 98 10.44 5.07 11.77
N GLU A 99 11.70 4.83 11.38
CA GLU A 99 12.66 5.90 11.12
C GLU A 99 12.20 6.80 9.97
N LEU A 100 11.64 6.23 8.88
CA LEU A 100 11.06 7.00 7.78
C LEU A 100 9.92 7.90 8.25
N VAL A 101 9.02 7.38 9.09
CA VAL A 101 7.90 8.17 9.61
C VAL A 101 8.39 9.24 10.58
N THR A 102 9.20 8.88 11.58
CA THR A 102 9.57 9.80 12.66
C THR A 102 10.57 10.86 12.24
N GLN A 103 11.49 10.54 11.30
CA GLN A 103 12.55 11.47 10.90
C GLN A 103 12.19 12.29 9.66
N TYR A 104 11.16 11.90 8.88
CA TYR A 104 10.81 12.61 7.66
C TYR A 104 9.31 12.93 7.54
N LEU A 105 8.41 11.93 7.58
CA LEU A 105 7.00 12.17 7.26
C LEU A 105 6.27 12.98 8.32
N GLU A 106 6.50 12.70 9.60
CA GLU A 106 5.91 13.46 10.71
C GLU A 106 6.44 14.89 10.78
N PRO A 107 7.77 15.14 10.70
CA PRO A 107 8.28 16.50 10.60
C PRO A 107 7.68 17.28 9.43
N LEU A 108 7.54 16.65 8.26
CA LEU A 108 6.92 17.28 7.08
C LEU A 108 5.44 17.60 7.33
N ALA A 109 4.69 16.63 7.85
CA ALA A 109 3.26 16.80 8.15
C ALA A 109 3.01 17.85 9.23
N ALA A 110 3.95 18.06 10.15
CA ALA A 110 3.87 19.05 11.24
C ALA A 110 4.13 20.49 10.77
N LEU A 111 4.70 20.71 9.58
CA LEU A 111 4.91 22.07 9.06
C LEU A 111 3.57 22.81 8.95
N PRO A 112 3.47 24.07 9.38
CA PRO A 112 2.20 24.82 9.39
C PRO A 112 1.48 24.83 8.04
N GLN A 113 2.23 24.93 6.92
CA GLN A 113 1.69 24.91 5.57
C GLN A 113 1.14 23.55 5.13
N ILE A 114 1.52 22.45 5.77
CA ILE A 114 0.99 21.11 5.55
C ILE A 114 -0.10 20.78 6.58
N SER A 115 0.19 20.97 7.88
CA SER A 115 -0.71 20.57 8.96
C SER A 115 -2.07 21.26 8.92
N SER A 116 -2.13 22.52 8.46
CA SER A 116 -3.38 23.27 8.28
C SER A 116 -4.26 22.74 7.13
N ARG A 117 -3.74 21.83 6.32
CA ARG A 117 -4.38 21.23 5.13
C ARG A 117 -4.55 19.72 5.24
N LEU A 118 -4.12 19.13 6.33
CA LEU A 118 -4.14 17.68 6.56
C LEU A 118 -5.35 17.29 7.41
N LEU A 119 -6.23 16.49 6.86
CA LEU A 119 -7.36 15.87 7.54
C LEU A 119 -7.02 14.42 7.86
N THR A 120 -6.71 14.12 9.12
CA THR A 120 -6.44 12.76 9.61
C THR A 120 -7.71 12.07 10.11
N ALA A 121 -7.66 10.76 10.34
CA ALA A 121 -8.79 9.92 10.76
C ALA A 121 -10.04 10.14 9.86
N THR A 122 -9.79 10.39 8.58
CA THR A 122 -10.80 10.75 7.57
C THR A 122 -10.59 9.90 6.33
N THR A 123 -11.53 9.00 6.04
CA THR A 123 -11.44 8.07 4.91
C THR A 123 -12.20 8.62 3.71
N VAL A 124 -11.57 8.68 2.54
CA VAL A 124 -12.28 8.93 1.28
C VAL A 124 -13.09 7.69 0.92
N VAL A 125 -14.40 7.86 0.73
CA VAL A 125 -15.33 6.76 0.42
C VAL A 125 -15.88 6.82 -1.01
N GLY A 126 -15.61 7.89 -1.75
CA GLY A 126 -15.97 7.99 -3.16
C GLY A 126 -15.56 9.31 -3.78
N VAL A 127 -15.24 9.24 -5.07
CA VAL A 127 -14.90 10.39 -5.90
C VAL A 127 -15.79 10.38 -7.15
N THR A 128 -16.39 11.53 -7.46
CA THR A 128 -17.25 11.69 -8.63
C THR A 128 -17.19 13.11 -9.19
N LYS A 129 -17.95 13.43 -10.20
CA LYS A 129 -18.16 14.81 -10.71
C LYS A 129 -19.43 15.41 -10.12
N ARG A 130 -19.40 16.69 -9.76
CA ARG A 130 -20.55 17.39 -9.18
C ARG A 130 -21.79 17.29 -10.08
N GLY A 131 -22.87 16.65 -9.58
CA GLY A 131 -24.13 16.49 -10.29
C GLY A 131 -24.06 15.62 -11.55
N MET A 132 -23.02 14.79 -11.68
CA MET A 132 -22.83 13.91 -12.83
C MET A 132 -22.39 12.52 -12.37
N ASP A 133 -23.10 11.50 -12.80
CA ASP A 133 -22.60 10.14 -12.78
C ASP A 133 -21.59 9.88 -13.92
N ARG A 134 -21.03 8.68 -13.96
CA ARG A 134 -20.03 8.26 -14.95
C ARG A 134 -20.52 8.38 -16.40
N THR A 135 -21.84 8.30 -16.66
CA THR A 135 -22.41 8.26 -18.02
C THR A 135 -22.52 9.64 -18.66
N ARG A 136 -22.59 10.71 -17.87
CA ARG A 136 -22.79 12.08 -18.36
C ARG A 136 -21.49 12.69 -18.87
N SER A 137 -21.50 13.19 -20.13
CA SER A 137 -20.34 13.73 -20.83
C SER A 137 -20.34 15.26 -20.99
N ILE A 138 -21.54 15.87 -21.23
CA ILE A 138 -21.65 17.30 -21.53
C ILE A 138 -21.22 18.12 -20.32
N GLY A 139 -20.21 18.98 -20.49
CA GLY A 139 -19.68 19.83 -19.44
C GLY A 139 -18.75 19.11 -18.42
N ARG A 140 -18.51 17.81 -18.57
CA ARG A 140 -17.75 17.01 -17.60
C ARG A 140 -16.34 17.55 -17.33
N ALA A 141 -15.65 18.01 -18.35
CA ALA A 141 -14.27 18.53 -18.22
C ALA A 141 -14.19 19.80 -17.36
N SER A 142 -15.23 20.63 -17.38
CA SER A 142 -15.31 21.88 -16.60
C SER A 142 -16.01 21.74 -15.26
N THR A 143 -16.50 20.55 -14.95
CA THR A 143 -17.23 20.27 -13.68
C THR A 143 -16.24 19.86 -12.60
N PRO A 144 -16.29 20.45 -11.36
CA PRO A 144 -15.42 20.07 -10.26
C PRO A 144 -15.69 18.64 -9.82
N TYR A 145 -14.69 18.03 -9.23
CA TYR A 145 -14.83 16.76 -8.53
C TYR A 145 -15.54 16.97 -7.20
N VAL A 146 -16.25 15.94 -6.75
CA VAL A 146 -16.76 15.79 -5.38
C VAL A 146 -15.98 14.65 -4.77
N VAL A 147 -15.32 14.92 -3.67
CA VAL A 147 -14.64 13.91 -2.84
C VAL A 147 -15.47 13.73 -1.58
N ARG A 148 -16.09 12.58 -1.43
CA ARG A 148 -16.86 12.20 -0.24
C ARG A 148 -15.96 11.53 0.76
N MET A 149 -16.02 11.99 1.98
CA MET A 149 -15.18 11.54 3.08
C MET A 149 -16.04 11.13 4.26
N ARG A 150 -15.52 10.18 5.05
CA ARG A 150 -16.12 9.71 6.30
C ARG A 150 -15.10 9.85 7.42
N THR A 151 -15.47 10.56 8.47
CA THR A 151 -14.69 10.71 9.70
C THR A 151 -14.84 9.50 10.62
N ALA A 152 -13.97 9.37 11.62
CA ALA A 152 -13.97 8.22 12.54
C ALA A 152 -15.28 8.06 13.34
N ASP A 153 -16.05 9.14 13.56
CA ASP A 153 -17.38 9.11 14.19
C ASP A 153 -18.51 8.68 13.24
N GLY A 154 -18.19 8.38 11.97
CA GLY A 154 -19.13 7.97 10.94
C GLY A 154 -19.79 9.12 10.18
N SER A 155 -19.52 10.39 10.52
CA SER A 155 -20.06 11.55 9.80
C SER A 155 -19.50 11.62 8.38
N GLU A 156 -20.35 11.97 7.41
CA GLU A 156 -19.94 12.13 6.02
C GLU A 156 -19.94 13.61 5.60
N ASN A 157 -18.91 13.99 4.88
CA ASN A 157 -18.76 15.32 4.32
C ASN A 157 -18.26 15.25 2.88
N GLU A 158 -18.46 16.33 2.11
CA GLU A 158 -18.00 16.44 0.73
C GLU A 158 -17.16 17.70 0.54
N LEU A 159 -16.06 17.57 -0.20
CA LEU A 159 -15.28 18.68 -0.68
C LEU A 159 -15.32 18.73 -2.21
N LEU A 160 -15.33 19.96 -2.75
CA LEU A 160 -15.16 20.18 -4.18
C LEU A 160 -13.67 20.32 -4.49
N ALA A 161 -13.23 19.67 -5.56
CA ALA A 161 -11.85 19.71 -6.01
C ALA A 161 -11.74 20.02 -7.50
N ARG A 162 -10.68 20.71 -7.89
CA ARG A 162 -10.30 20.88 -9.30
C ARG A 162 -9.57 19.69 -9.86
N ALA A 163 -8.87 18.95 -9.00
CA ALA A 163 -8.10 17.76 -9.34
C ALA A 163 -8.06 16.80 -8.13
N VAL A 164 -7.79 15.53 -8.40
CA VAL A 164 -7.63 14.50 -7.39
C VAL A 164 -6.34 13.73 -7.68
N ILE A 165 -5.52 13.54 -6.65
CA ILE A 165 -4.34 12.68 -6.68
C ILE A 165 -4.60 11.54 -5.70
N ASP A 166 -4.75 10.33 -6.23
CA ASP A 166 -4.84 9.13 -5.42
C ASP A 166 -3.43 8.62 -5.11
N ALA A 167 -2.99 8.84 -3.88
CA ALA A 167 -1.76 8.36 -3.28
C ALA A 167 -2.06 7.48 -2.05
N SER A 168 -3.22 6.81 -2.04
CA SER A 168 -3.69 5.98 -0.92
C SER A 168 -2.86 4.70 -0.74
N GLY A 169 -2.11 4.30 -1.78
CA GLY A 169 -1.29 3.09 -1.78
C GLY A 169 -2.13 1.80 -1.80
N THR A 170 -1.52 0.72 -1.35
CA THR A 170 -2.11 -0.62 -1.47
C THR A 170 -2.25 -1.35 -0.12
N TYR A 171 -1.60 -0.86 0.93
CA TYR A 171 -1.43 -1.61 2.19
C TYR A 171 -2.75 -1.98 2.88
N LEU A 172 -3.79 -1.18 2.73
CA LEU A 172 -5.10 -1.43 3.35
C LEU A 172 -5.95 -2.47 2.60
N THR A 173 -5.48 -2.94 1.44
CA THR A 173 -6.17 -3.92 0.59
C THR A 173 -5.26 -5.13 0.33
N PRO A 174 -5.07 -6.00 1.34
CA PRO A 174 -4.27 -7.22 1.17
C PRO A 174 -4.96 -8.17 0.18
N ASN A 175 -4.15 -8.90 -0.58
CA ASN A 175 -4.65 -10.00 -1.39
C ASN A 175 -5.20 -11.12 -0.50
N PRO A 176 -6.30 -11.76 -0.91
CA PRO A 176 -6.82 -12.94 -0.22
C PRO A 176 -5.78 -14.05 -0.07
N LEU A 177 -5.98 -14.91 0.92
CA LEU A 177 -5.10 -16.05 1.17
C LEU A 177 -5.27 -17.16 0.13
N GLY A 178 -6.43 -17.25 -0.53
CA GLY A 178 -6.72 -18.27 -1.53
C GLY A 178 -5.94 -18.05 -2.83
N ALA A 179 -5.56 -19.16 -3.45
CA ALA A 179 -4.72 -19.17 -4.65
C ALA A 179 -5.39 -18.53 -5.87
N ASN A 180 -6.71 -18.45 -5.88
CA ASN A 180 -7.54 -17.93 -7.00
C ASN A 180 -7.98 -16.46 -6.82
N GLY A 181 -7.42 -15.74 -5.83
CA GLY A 181 -7.79 -14.34 -5.57
C GLY A 181 -9.09 -14.16 -4.78
N LEU A 182 -9.62 -15.23 -4.21
CA LEU A 182 -10.75 -15.21 -3.28
C LEU A 182 -10.29 -15.65 -1.88
N GLU A 183 -11.04 -15.25 -0.85
CA GLU A 183 -10.80 -15.83 0.47
C GLU A 183 -11.09 -17.34 0.47
N PRO A 184 -10.27 -18.15 1.15
CA PRO A 184 -10.50 -19.58 1.22
C PRO A 184 -11.86 -19.89 1.84
N LEU A 185 -12.50 -20.97 1.40
CA LEU A 185 -13.73 -21.45 2.02
C LEU A 185 -13.50 -21.68 3.52
N GLY A 186 -14.35 -21.11 4.36
CA GLY A 186 -14.24 -21.23 5.82
C GLY A 186 -13.25 -20.24 6.47
N PHE A 187 -12.61 -19.35 5.74
CA PHE A 187 -11.62 -18.37 6.24
C PHE A 187 -12.08 -17.64 7.52
N ALA A 188 -13.34 -17.22 7.57
CA ALA A 188 -13.88 -16.49 8.72
C ALA A 188 -13.71 -17.25 10.08
N THR A 189 -13.62 -18.56 10.06
CA THR A 189 -13.45 -19.38 11.28
C THR A 189 -12.01 -19.36 11.81
N VAL A 190 -11.04 -18.96 10.98
CA VAL A 190 -9.60 -18.96 11.29
C VAL A 190 -8.97 -17.57 11.21
N ALA A 191 -9.75 -16.53 10.91
CA ALA A 191 -9.24 -15.18 10.64
C ALA A 191 -8.39 -14.60 11.78
N ASP A 192 -8.70 -14.92 13.03
CA ASP A 192 -7.95 -14.52 14.23
C ASP A 192 -6.55 -15.17 14.34
N ARG A 193 -6.30 -16.23 13.56
CA ARG A 193 -5.03 -16.96 13.49
C ARG A 193 -4.21 -16.60 12.26
N VAL A 194 -4.72 -15.70 11.43
CA VAL A 194 -4.02 -15.18 10.26
C VAL A 194 -3.47 -13.81 10.58
N LEU A 195 -2.16 -13.65 10.48
CA LEU A 195 -1.47 -12.37 10.54
C LEU A 195 -1.30 -11.83 9.13
N THR A 196 -1.42 -10.52 8.97
CA THR A 196 -1.05 -9.86 7.72
C THR A 196 0.48 -9.85 7.53
N ALA A 197 0.92 -9.56 6.33
CA ALA A 197 2.34 -9.50 5.97
C ALA A 197 3.16 -8.60 6.91
N LEU A 198 4.40 -9.00 7.15
CA LEU A 198 5.38 -8.29 7.97
C LEU A 198 4.95 -8.14 9.45
N PRO A 199 4.57 -9.24 10.15
CA PRO A 199 4.39 -9.17 11.59
C PRO A 199 5.71 -8.82 12.29
N ASP A 200 5.63 -8.14 13.42
CA ASP A 200 6.82 -7.85 14.24
C ASP A 200 7.20 -9.10 15.07
N VAL A 201 7.87 -10.04 14.38
CA VAL A 201 8.20 -11.37 14.88
C VAL A 201 9.03 -11.34 16.18
N VAL A 202 9.88 -10.34 16.35
CA VAL A 202 10.76 -10.23 17.53
C VAL A 202 10.26 -9.22 18.57
N GLY A 203 9.24 -8.45 18.23
CA GLY A 203 8.58 -7.45 19.07
C GLY A 203 7.17 -7.86 19.48
N VAL A 204 6.17 -7.08 19.08
CA VAL A 204 4.79 -7.21 19.58
C VAL A 204 4.11 -8.53 19.23
N ASP A 205 4.46 -9.16 18.10
CA ASP A 205 3.86 -10.43 17.66
C ASP A 205 4.61 -11.66 18.18
N ARG A 206 5.75 -11.48 18.88
CA ARG A 206 6.57 -12.59 19.39
C ARG A 206 5.75 -13.63 20.18
N ALA A 207 4.89 -13.18 21.07
CA ALA A 207 4.09 -14.06 21.93
C ALA A 207 3.09 -14.94 21.13
N ARG A 208 2.69 -14.50 19.94
CA ARG A 208 1.81 -15.25 19.04
C ARG A 208 2.56 -16.32 18.23
N LEU A 209 3.87 -16.16 18.07
CA LEU A 209 4.70 -16.91 17.11
C LEU A 209 5.70 -17.85 17.80
N ALA A 210 6.22 -17.48 18.98
CA ALA A 210 7.22 -18.26 19.70
C ALA A 210 6.68 -19.61 20.16
N GLY A 211 7.43 -20.68 19.88
CA GLY A 211 7.07 -22.05 20.21
C GLY A 211 5.90 -22.62 19.40
N ARG A 212 5.51 -21.96 18.29
CA ARG A 212 4.40 -22.36 17.43
C ARG A 212 4.89 -22.90 16.09
N HIS A 213 4.04 -23.65 15.42
CA HIS A 213 4.20 -23.93 14.00
C HIS A 213 3.63 -22.73 13.22
N VAL A 214 4.49 -22.00 12.54
CA VAL A 214 4.14 -20.80 11.78
C VAL A 214 4.28 -21.08 10.28
N THR A 215 3.21 -20.84 9.53
CA THR A 215 3.21 -20.99 8.09
C THR A 215 3.16 -19.63 7.42
N VAL A 216 4.17 -19.31 6.60
CA VAL A 216 4.21 -18.12 5.78
C VAL A 216 3.71 -18.45 4.38
N VAL A 217 2.68 -17.73 3.90
CA VAL A 217 2.08 -17.93 2.58
C VAL A 217 2.46 -16.77 1.65
N GLY A 218 3.07 -17.08 0.53
CA GLY A 218 3.46 -16.10 -0.50
C GLY A 218 4.92 -16.17 -0.89
N ALA A 219 5.25 -15.61 -2.06
CA ALA A 219 6.59 -15.71 -2.67
C ALA A 219 7.25 -14.34 -2.91
N GLY A 220 6.80 -13.28 -2.21
CA GLY A 220 7.32 -11.92 -2.34
C GLY A 220 8.30 -11.54 -1.23
N HIS A 221 8.80 -10.28 -1.29
CA HIS A 221 9.76 -9.74 -0.33
C HIS A 221 9.24 -9.72 1.11
N SER A 222 7.92 -9.54 1.31
CA SER A 222 7.32 -9.60 2.65
C SER A 222 7.44 -11.00 3.25
N ALA A 223 7.20 -12.05 2.45
CA ALA A 223 7.40 -13.43 2.88
C ALA A 223 8.88 -13.67 3.25
N ALA A 224 9.82 -13.24 2.41
CA ALA A 224 11.25 -13.40 2.67
C ALA A 224 11.70 -12.73 3.97
N ASN A 225 11.28 -11.48 4.22
CA ASN A 225 11.59 -10.77 5.46
C ASN A 225 11.01 -11.49 6.68
N THR A 226 9.76 -11.96 6.58
CA THR A 226 9.10 -12.71 7.66
C THR A 226 9.83 -14.03 7.95
N LEU A 227 10.19 -14.81 6.93
CA LEU A 227 10.94 -16.05 7.08
C LEU A 227 12.31 -15.83 7.74
N ILE A 228 13.02 -14.77 7.35
CA ILE A 228 14.30 -14.41 7.97
C ILE A 228 14.12 -14.03 9.43
N ALA A 229 13.07 -13.28 9.77
CA ALA A 229 12.76 -12.92 11.16
C ALA A 229 12.35 -14.14 11.99
N LEU A 230 11.53 -15.04 11.45
CA LEU A 230 11.17 -16.31 12.09
C LEU A 230 12.38 -17.22 12.30
N GLY A 231 13.31 -17.29 11.33
CA GLY A 231 14.57 -18.03 11.49
C GLY A 231 15.47 -17.47 12.61
N ARG A 232 15.33 -16.16 12.92
CA ARG A 232 15.97 -15.58 14.12
C ARG A 232 15.24 -16.01 15.39
N LEU A 233 13.90 -15.92 15.39
CA LEU A 233 13.07 -16.33 16.51
C LEU A 233 13.32 -17.80 16.88
N GLN A 234 13.40 -18.71 15.90
CA GLN A 234 13.64 -20.13 16.13
C GLN A 234 14.95 -20.42 16.86
N ARG A 235 16.01 -19.60 16.67
CA ARG A 235 17.26 -19.78 17.43
C ARG A 235 17.10 -19.48 18.90
N ASP A 236 16.23 -18.54 19.25
CA ASP A 236 15.94 -18.16 20.63
C ASP A 236 14.85 -19.05 21.22
N GLU A 237 13.95 -19.57 20.39
CA GLU A 237 12.80 -20.41 20.73
C GLU A 237 12.79 -21.68 19.83
N PRO A 238 13.61 -22.70 20.15
CA PRO A 238 13.82 -23.88 19.28
C PRO A 238 12.55 -24.70 19.01
N ALA A 239 11.50 -24.57 19.84
CA ALA A 239 10.20 -25.20 19.60
C ALA A 239 9.41 -24.57 18.45
N THR A 240 9.82 -23.40 17.95
CA THR A 240 9.20 -22.76 16.79
C THR A 240 9.54 -23.55 15.53
N THR A 241 8.53 -23.94 14.75
CA THR A 241 8.70 -24.57 13.44
C THR A 241 8.15 -23.66 12.34
N ILE A 242 8.75 -23.72 11.16
CA ILE A 242 8.47 -22.75 10.10
C ILE A 242 8.18 -23.50 8.80
N SER A 243 7.00 -23.28 8.23
CA SER A 243 6.66 -23.70 6.87
C SER A 243 6.51 -22.51 5.96
N TRP A 244 6.90 -22.70 4.72
CA TRP A 244 6.76 -21.71 3.66
C TRP A 244 5.94 -22.27 2.51
N LEU A 245 4.69 -21.79 2.35
CA LEU A 245 3.77 -22.21 1.32
C LEU A 245 3.83 -21.27 0.12
N ILE A 246 4.06 -21.84 -1.06
CA ILE A 246 4.01 -21.14 -2.34
C ILE A 246 3.15 -21.93 -3.35
N ARG A 247 2.40 -21.19 -4.18
CA ARG A 247 1.53 -21.81 -5.20
C ARG A 247 2.25 -22.26 -6.47
N SER A 248 3.46 -21.78 -6.70
CA SER A 248 4.30 -22.13 -7.85
C SER A 248 5.42 -23.05 -7.45
N ALA A 249 6.03 -23.76 -8.41
CA ALA A 249 7.17 -24.64 -8.18
C ALA A 249 8.44 -23.91 -7.69
N SER A 250 8.50 -22.58 -7.87
CA SER A 250 9.62 -21.77 -7.40
C SER A 250 9.19 -20.36 -7.01
N ALA A 251 9.92 -19.74 -6.09
CA ALA A 251 9.70 -18.38 -5.63
C ALA A 251 10.42 -17.35 -6.51
N GLN A 252 10.12 -17.31 -7.80
CA GLN A 252 10.81 -16.47 -8.80
C GLN A 252 10.89 -14.98 -8.45
N ARG A 253 9.94 -14.45 -7.67
CA ARG A 253 9.93 -13.02 -7.27
C ARG A 253 10.97 -12.63 -6.22
N ILE A 254 11.64 -13.61 -5.59
CA ILE A 254 12.69 -13.37 -4.60
C ILE A 254 14.09 -13.72 -5.15
N THR A 255 14.16 -14.26 -6.37
CA THR A 255 15.46 -14.55 -6.99
C THR A 255 16.18 -13.23 -7.23
N SER A 256 17.38 -13.13 -6.64
CA SER A 256 18.32 -12.05 -6.91
C SER A 256 18.69 -12.04 -8.38
N SER A 257 18.39 -10.97 -9.10
CA SER A 257 19.10 -10.69 -10.34
C SER A 257 20.40 -9.96 -9.97
N ASP A 258 21.51 -10.33 -10.57
CA ASP A 258 22.79 -9.63 -10.39
C ASP A 258 22.70 -8.16 -10.83
N ASP A 259 21.66 -7.80 -11.57
CA ASP A 259 21.34 -6.46 -12.06
C ASP A 259 20.44 -5.64 -11.10
N ASP A 260 20.08 -6.18 -9.92
CA ASP A 260 19.27 -5.43 -8.95
C ASP A 260 20.10 -4.35 -8.27
N GLY A 261 19.86 -3.09 -8.62
CA GLY A 261 20.56 -1.92 -8.07
C GLY A 261 20.43 -1.73 -6.54
N LEU A 262 19.61 -2.54 -5.84
CA LEU A 262 19.43 -2.51 -4.40
C LEU A 262 20.02 -3.76 -3.73
N ALA A 263 21.28 -3.65 -3.29
CA ALA A 263 22.04 -4.76 -2.68
C ALA A 263 21.29 -5.46 -1.51
N GLY A 264 20.51 -4.71 -0.72
CA GLY A 264 19.72 -5.28 0.39
C GLY A 264 18.63 -6.23 -0.09
N ARG A 265 18.02 -5.95 -1.25
CA ARG A 265 16.97 -6.76 -1.87
C ARG A 265 17.56 -8.00 -2.55
N ALA A 266 18.64 -7.83 -3.28
CA ALA A 266 19.35 -8.93 -3.94
C ALA A 266 19.79 -10.04 -2.96
N LEU A 267 20.09 -9.69 -1.71
CA LEU A 267 20.51 -10.64 -0.67
C LEU A 267 19.36 -11.41 -0.01
N LEU A 268 18.08 -11.02 -0.20
CA LEU A 268 16.97 -11.68 0.48
C LEU A 268 16.78 -13.12 0.01
N GLY A 269 16.78 -13.36 -1.30
CA GLY A 269 16.62 -14.70 -1.86
C GLY A 269 17.67 -15.65 -1.31
N SER A 270 18.95 -15.31 -1.39
CA SER A 270 20.05 -16.13 -0.90
C SER A 270 19.98 -16.42 0.62
N ARG A 271 19.36 -15.53 1.41
CA ARG A 271 19.15 -15.78 2.85
C ARG A 271 18.04 -16.78 3.09
N VAL A 272 16.93 -16.69 2.34
CA VAL A 272 15.82 -17.65 2.43
C VAL A 272 16.28 -19.03 1.96
N ASP A 273 17.00 -19.11 0.83
CA ASP A 273 17.54 -20.37 0.31
C ASP A 273 18.42 -21.08 1.33
N ARG A 274 19.26 -20.34 2.07
CA ARG A 274 20.06 -20.90 3.17
C ARG A 274 19.21 -21.44 4.31
N LEU A 275 18.09 -20.80 4.66
CA LEU A 275 17.18 -21.29 5.70
C LEU A 275 16.49 -22.59 5.26
N VAL A 276 16.08 -22.68 4.00
CA VAL A 276 15.52 -23.90 3.42
C VAL A 276 16.57 -25.03 3.37
N ALA A 277 17.75 -24.75 2.84
CA ALA A 277 18.83 -25.73 2.74
C ALA A 277 19.32 -26.24 4.11
N ALA A 278 19.24 -25.40 5.14
CA ALA A 278 19.57 -25.78 6.52
C ALA A 278 18.43 -26.55 7.24
N GLY A 279 17.26 -26.72 6.61
CA GLY A 279 16.08 -27.32 7.23
C GLY A 279 15.40 -26.46 8.30
N THR A 280 15.79 -25.19 8.45
CA THR A 280 15.14 -24.21 9.34
C THR A 280 13.74 -23.88 8.86
N VAL A 281 13.55 -23.80 7.54
CA VAL A 281 12.27 -23.54 6.87
C VAL A 281 11.92 -24.75 6.01
N GLN A 282 10.74 -25.31 6.20
CA GLN A 282 10.17 -26.35 5.35
C GLN A 282 9.44 -25.69 4.17
N LEU A 283 9.98 -25.82 2.95
CA LEU A 283 9.29 -25.37 1.74
C LEU A 283 8.20 -26.36 1.35
N VAL A 284 7.00 -25.84 1.12
CA VAL A 284 5.83 -26.54 0.57
C VAL A 284 5.42 -25.77 -0.70
N ASP A 285 5.90 -26.23 -1.81
CA ASP A 285 5.64 -25.68 -3.15
C ASP A 285 4.39 -26.28 -3.79
N GLU A 286 3.95 -25.65 -4.89
CA GLU A 286 2.80 -26.06 -5.69
C GLU A 286 1.52 -26.30 -4.88
N PHE A 287 1.36 -25.55 -3.75
CA PHE A 287 0.21 -25.67 -2.88
C PHE A 287 -0.80 -24.55 -3.14
N GLU A 288 -1.94 -24.90 -3.73
CA GLU A 288 -3.04 -23.99 -4.02
C GLU A 288 -4.09 -24.04 -2.93
N ILE A 289 -4.13 -23.00 -2.10
CA ILE A 289 -5.09 -22.90 -0.98
C ILE A 289 -6.49 -22.60 -1.54
N GLY A 290 -7.46 -23.48 -1.22
CA GLY A 290 -8.88 -23.31 -1.56
C GLY A 290 -9.79 -23.20 -0.34
N GLY A 291 -9.37 -23.74 0.81
CA GLY A 291 -10.14 -23.72 2.04
C GLY A 291 -9.27 -23.56 3.30
N ALA A 292 -9.92 -23.18 4.41
CA ALA A 292 -9.30 -23.10 5.72
C ALA A 292 -10.33 -23.46 6.80
N ARG A 293 -9.92 -24.21 7.80
CA ARG A 293 -10.75 -24.60 8.94
C ARG A 293 -9.93 -24.71 10.22
N LEU A 294 -10.60 -24.71 11.35
CA LEU A 294 -9.95 -25.05 12.62
C LEU A 294 -9.50 -26.51 12.62
N ASP A 295 -8.42 -26.81 13.32
CA ASP A 295 -7.97 -28.18 13.53
C ASP A 295 -8.77 -28.80 14.69
N ASP A 296 -9.69 -29.71 14.33
CA ASP A 296 -10.55 -30.40 15.29
C ASP A 296 -9.81 -31.58 16.02
N ASN A 297 -8.64 -31.99 15.51
CA ASN A 297 -7.88 -33.13 16.04
C ASN A 297 -6.82 -32.72 17.07
N GLY A 298 -6.56 -31.41 17.24
CA GLY A 298 -5.66 -30.84 18.22
C GLY A 298 -6.38 -30.22 19.41
N ASN A 299 -5.66 -29.39 20.18
CA ASN A 299 -6.24 -28.62 21.31
C ASN A 299 -7.19 -27.50 20.86
N GLY A 300 -7.77 -27.57 19.65
CA GLY A 300 -8.63 -26.55 19.04
C GLY A 300 -7.91 -25.26 18.65
N ASN A 301 -6.59 -25.26 18.66
CA ASN A 301 -5.77 -24.06 18.47
C ASN A 301 -5.07 -23.98 17.10
N GLY A 302 -5.17 -25.00 16.25
CA GLY A 302 -4.54 -25.05 14.93
C GLY A 302 -5.45 -24.59 13.79
N VAL A 303 -4.83 -24.39 12.64
CA VAL A 303 -5.47 -24.11 11.35
C VAL A 303 -5.10 -25.24 10.39
N VAL A 304 -6.08 -25.76 9.66
CA VAL A 304 -5.85 -26.66 8.53
C VAL A 304 -6.16 -25.88 7.26
N LEU A 305 -5.13 -25.66 6.45
CA LEU A 305 -5.28 -25.16 5.09
C LEU A 305 -5.55 -26.34 4.17
N THR A 306 -6.61 -26.27 3.38
CA THR A 306 -7.01 -27.32 2.44
C THR A 306 -6.89 -26.82 1.01
N GLY A 307 -6.58 -27.71 0.09
CA GLY A 307 -6.45 -27.33 -1.32
C GLY A 307 -5.88 -28.47 -2.16
N THR A 308 -5.04 -28.11 -3.13
CA THR A 308 -4.31 -29.08 -3.94
C THR A 308 -2.80 -28.83 -3.86
N ARG A 309 -2.03 -29.90 -3.93
CA ARG A 309 -0.59 -29.84 -4.13
C ARG A 309 -0.21 -30.71 -5.32
N ASN A 310 0.50 -30.16 -6.29
CA ASN A 310 0.77 -30.86 -7.57
C ASN A 310 -0.52 -31.37 -8.24
N GLY A 311 -1.65 -30.66 -8.08
CA GLY A 311 -2.95 -31.05 -8.62
C GLY A 311 -3.72 -32.10 -7.80
N GLU A 312 -3.12 -32.69 -6.76
CA GLU A 312 -3.78 -33.69 -5.90
C GLU A 312 -4.29 -33.02 -4.61
N PRO A 313 -5.42 -33.49 -4.05
CA PRO A 313 -5.94 -32.99 -2.77
C PRO A 313 -4.89 -33.06 -1.67
N ALA A 314 -4.75 -31.96 -0.93
CA ALA A 314 -3.75 -31.83 0.14
C ALA A 314 -4.25 -30.98 1.29
N GLU A 315 -3.71 -31.26 2.48
CA GLU A 315 -3.93 -30.47 3.69
C GLU A 315 -2.59 -30.07 4.30
N HIS A 316 -2.55 -28.90 4.93
CA HIS A 316 -1.42 -28.41 5.68
C HIS A 316 -1.88 -27.84 7.03
N THR A 317 -1.37 -28.42 8.12
CA THR A 317 -1.73 -28.01 9.48
C THR A 317 -0.68 -27.11 10.07
N THR A 318 -1.11 -26.04 10.75
CA THR A 318 -0.24 -25.04 11.37
C THR A 318 -0.96 -24.37 12.56
N ASP A 319 -0.23 -23.70 13.45
CA ASP A 319 -0.82 -22.94 14.56
C ASP A 319 -1.20 -21.53 14.14
N VAL A 320 -0.33 -20.87 13.32
CA VAL A 320 -0.47 -19.48 12.89
C VAL A 320 -0.11 -19.37 11.40
N VAL A 321 -0.93 -18.63 10.67
CA VAL A 321 -0.66 -18.29 9.26
C VAL A 321 -0.20 -16.85 9.17
N VAL A 322 0.85 -16.57 8.40
CA VAL A 322 1.22 -15.23 7.96
C VAL A 322 0.89 -15.10 6.47
N SER A 323 -0.12 -14.30 6.16
CA SER A 323 -0.53 -14.02 4.77
C SER A 323 0.38 -12.94 4.18
N ALA A 324 1.37 -13.34 3.41
CA ALA A 324 2.30 -12.48 2.68
C ALA A 324 2.03 -12.52 1.17
N THR A 325 0.75 -12.51 0.80
CA THR A 325 0.23 -12.69 -0.56
C THR A 325 0.30 -11.43 -1.41
N GLY A 326 0.73 -10.30 -0.82
CA GLY A 326 0.82 -9.00 -1.48
C GLY A 326 -0.43 -8.14 -1.25
N PHE A 327 -0.51 -7.04 -2.00
CA PHE A 327 -1.54 -6.01 -1.83
C PHE A 327 -1.98 -5.51 -3.20
N ARG A 328 -3.19 -4.93 -3.27
CA ARG A 328 -3.77 -4.31 -4.46
C ARG A 328 -4.27 -2.89 -4.16
N PRO A 329 -4.36 -1.99 -5.14
CA PRO A 329 -4.98 -0.70 -4.94
C PRO A 329 -6.50 -0.86 -4.73
N ASP A 330 -7.10 -0.03 -3.85
CA ASP A 330 -8.55 0.11 -3.78
C ASP A 330 -9.03 1.15 -4.79
N LEU A 331 -9.33 0.70 -5.98
CA LEU A 331 -9.88 1.55 -7.05
C LEU A 331 -11.40 1.72 -6.96
N GLY A 332 -12.06 1.07 -6.00
CA GLY A 332 -13.51 1.13 -5.79
C GLY A 332 -14.01 2.53 -5.47
N ILE A 333 -13.22 3.34 -4.78
CA ILE A 333 -13.53 4.74 -4.47
C ILE A 333 -13.59 5.63 -5.72
N LEU A 334 -12.97 5.23 -6.82
CA LEU A 334 -12.88 5.97 -8.09
C LEU A 334 -13.84 5.45 -9.17
N ARG A 335 -14.73 4.50 -8.86
CA ARG A 335 -15.59 3.80 -9.84
C ARG A 335 -16.51 4.72 -10.67
N GLU A 336 -16.82 5.93 -10.18
CA GLU A 336 -17.63 6.93 -10.89
C GLU A 336 -16.78 7.82 -11.82
N LEU A 337 -15.48 7.61 -11.88
CA LEU A 337 -14.58 8.28 -12.79
C LEU A 337 -14.33 7.43 -14.04
N ARG A 338 -13.97 8.12 -15.13
CA ARG A 338 -13.56 7.48 -16.38
C ARG A 338 -12.05 7.32 -16.34
N LEU A 339 -11.63 6.13 -15.91
CA LEU A 339 -10.22 5.77 -15.83
C LEU A 339 -9.83 4.93 -17.04
N GLU A 340 -8.58 5.02 -17.43
CA GLU A 340 -7.93 4.15 -18.40
C GLU A 340 -6.85 3.37 -17.65
N LEU A 341 -7.21 2.17 -17.20
CA LEU A 341 -6.36 1.28 -16.42
C LEU A 341 -5.97 0.07 -17.24
N ASP A 342 -4.86 -0.53 -16.89
CA ASP A 342 -4.49 -1.89 -17.29
C ASP A 342 -5.13 -2.87 -16.31
N ASP A 343 -5.80 -3.88 -16.83
CA ASP A 343 -6.58 -4.83 -16.02
C ASP A 343 -5.71 -5.84 -15.26
N VAL A 344 -4.44 -5.99 -15.63
CA VAL A 344 -3.50 -6.94 -15.02
C VAL A 344 -2.67 -6.26 -13.94
N VAL A 345 -2.08 -5.11 -14.27
CA VAL A 345 -1.19 -4.36 -13.36
C VAL A 345 -1.98 -3.44 -12.41
N GLU A 346 -3.25 -3.15 -12.74
CA GLU A 346 -4.13 -2.22 -12.00
C GLU A 346 -3.53 -0.81 -11.84
N ALA A 347 -2.82 -0.37 -12.87
CA ALA A 347 -2.18 0.94 -12.96
C ALA A 347 -2.66 1.69 -14.21
N PRO A 348 -2.37 3.01 -14.34
CA PRO A 348 -2.63 3.73 -15.57
C PRO A 348 -2.10 2.98 -16.79
N ARG A 349 -2.92 2.79 -17.82
CA ARG A 349 -2.63 1.92 -18.98
C ARG A 349 -1.28 2.23 -19.66
N ARG A 350 -0.90 3.50 -19.69
CA ARG A 350 0.39 3.90 -20.29
C ARG A 350 1.57 3.63 -19.38
N LEU A 351 1.34 3.58 -18.08
CA LEU A 351 2.36 3.28 -17.07
C LEU A 351 2.60 1.77 -16.98
N ALA A 352 1.55 0.96 -17.10
CA ALA A 352 1.61 -0.49 -16.88
C ALA A 352 2.78 -1.20 -17.59
N PRO A 353 3.05 -0.97 -18.90
CA PRO A 353 4.16 -1.64 -19.58
C PRO A 353 5.55 -1.29 -19.01
N LEU A 354 5.67 -0.18 -18.26
CA LEU A 354 6.93 0.28 -17.68
C LEU A 354 7.17 -0.29 -16.26
N ILE A 355 6.12 -0.79 -15.61
CA ILE A 355 6.17 -1.26 -14.22
C ILE A 355 5.70 -2.72 -14.06
N ASP A 356 5.35 -3.39 -15.15
CA ASP A 356 4.87 -4.78 -15.12
C ASP A 356 5.92 -5.68 -14.45
N PRO A 357 5.57 -6.32 -13.33
CA PRO A 357 6.50 -7.16 -12.57
C PRO A 357 6.93 -8.44 -13.30
N ASP A 358 6.22 -8.84 -14.36
CA ASP A 358 6.58 -9.98 -15.18
C ASP A 358 7.64 -9.62 -16.24
N HIS A 359 7.84 -8.32 -16.50
CA HIS A 359 8.81 -7.80 -17.47
C HIS A 359 9.93 -6.97 -16.84
N HIS A 360 9.72 -6.41 -15.65
CA HIS A 360 10.67 -5.50 -15.00
C HIS A 360 10.90 -5.90 -13.55
N SER A 361 12.16 -5.87 -13.11
CA SER A 361 12.45 -5.85 -11.67
C SER A 361 12.24 -4.43 -11.12
N CYS A 362 11.78 -4.31 -9.87
CA CYS A 362 11.57 -2.99 -9.25
C CYS A 362 12.82 -2.07 -9.24
N GLY A 363 14.03 -2.61 -9.47
CA GLY A 363 15.28 -1.84 -9.52
C GLY A 363 15.64 -1.32 -10.90
N THR A 364 14.96 -1.77 -11.96
CA THR A 364 15.25 -1.40 -13.35
C THR A 364 14.24 -0.46 -13.97
N VAL A 365 13.19 -0.10 -13.22
CA VAL A 365 12.13 0.81 -13.70
C VAL A 365 12.67 2.24 -13.75
N ALA A 366 12.67 2.83 -14.95
CA ALA A 366 12.97 4.26 -15.10
C ALA A 366 11.83 5.10 -14.47
N PRO A 367 12.13 6.26 -13.86
CA PRO A 367 11.09 7.13 -13.31
C PRO A 367 10.09 7.51 -14.41
N PRO A 368 8.79 7.17 -14.26
CA PRO A 368 7.77 7.54 -15.22
C PRO A 368 7.52 9.05 -15.17
N GLY A 369 7.11 9.63 -16.31
CA GLY A 369 6.71 11.03 -16.38
C GLY A 369 5.20 11.20 -16.27
N VAL A 370 4.74 12.45 -16.23
CA VAL A 370 3.31 12.77 -16.19
C VAL A 370 2.55 12.30 -17.43
N ARG A 371 3.25 11.98 -18.54
CA ARG A 371 2.63 11.51 -19.78
C ARG A 371 2.06 10.11 -19.69
N GLU A 372 2.50 9.32 -18.73
CA GLU A 372 2.10 7.95 -18.48
C GLU A 372 0.89 7.85 -17.54
N LEU A 373 0.49 8.95 -16.89
CA LEU A 373 -0.56 8.99 -15.87
C LEU A 373 -1.96 9.48 -16.31
N PRO A 374 -2.21 10.00 -17.55
CA PRO A 374 -3.50 10.61 -17.87
C PRO A 374 -4.64 9.59 -17.98
N HIS A 375 -5.83 10.04 -17.57
CA HIS A 375 -7.09 9.35 -17.73
C HIS A 375 -8.08 10.17 -18.57
N PRO A 376 -9.17 9.58 -19.11
CA PRO A 376 -10.24 10.30 -19.80
C PRO A 376 -10.90 11.40 -18.95
N ASP A 377 -11.03 11.19 -17.63
CA ASP A 377 -11.35 12.27 -16.70
C ASP A 377 -10.06 13.02 -16.36
N ALA A 378 -9.90 14.20 -16.97
CA ALA A 378 -8.70 15.03 -16.82
C ALA A 378 -8.46 15.44 -15.35
N ALA A 379 -7.19 15.62 -14.97
CA ALA A 379 -6.78 16.02 -13.62
C ALA A 379 -7.13 15.02 -12.51
N VAL A 380 -7.18 13.73 -12.85
CA VAL A 380 -7.10 12.61 -11.92
C VAL A 380 -5.77 11.91 -12.15
N LEU A 381 -5.02 11.68 -11.08
CA LEU A 381 -3.76 10.95 -11.09
C LEU A 381 -3.84 9.83 -10.05
N ILE A 382 -3.39 8.63 -10.43
CA ILE A 382 -3.19 7.49 -9.54
C ILE A 382 -1.68 7.23 -9.51
N VAL A 383 -1.08 7.28 -8.32
CA VAL A 383 0.37 7.28 -8.10
C VAL A 383 0.83 6.29 -7.02
#